data_9d4319ffcdce84f4eb4d2eae1b3fd1a0
#
_entry.id   9d4319ffcdce84f4eb4d2eae1b3fd1a0
#
_cell.length_a   1.000
_cell.length_b   1.000
_cell.length_c   1.000
_cell.angle_alpha   90.00
_cell.angle_beta   90.00
_cell.angle_gamma   90.00
#
_symmetry.space_group_name_H-M   'P 1'
#
loop_
_entity.id
_entity.type
_entity.pdbx_description
1 polymer ?
#
loop_
_entity_poly.entity_id
_entity_poly.type
_entity_poly.pdbx_seq_one_letter_code
_entity_poly.pdbx_strand_id
1 'polypeptide(L)'
;MTSTLDLTTVRADFPILSRTVRDGKPLVYLDSGATSQRPVQVLDAERDFLMHSNAAVHRGAHQLAEEATDAYEGARADIGRFVGADVDELVFTKNATEALNLVAFALGDPRFGEYTVGPGDEIVISELEHHANLVPWQELCRRTGATLRWYGLTDDGRIDLDSIELTDSVKVVALTHQSNVTGAVTDVARVVDSAHSVGALVVLDACQSVPHMAVDFHALGVDFAAFSGHKMLGPTGIGVLYGRRGLLRAMPPVLTGGSMIATVTMEESTYADPPQRFEAGVPMVSQAVGLAAAVRYLEAVGMDTVARHEETLTAAALEALGDIPGIRIIGPTDTVDRGGAVSFVVDGIHAHDVSQVLDDDGVAVRVGHHCAWPLHRRLGVQSTVRASFALYNTVDEVDALARSLRRAQEFFGVEGVR
;
A
#
# COMPACT_ATOMS: atom_id res chain seq x y z
N MET A 1 -19.04 19.41 14.03
CA MET A 1 -19.09 20.12 12.76
C MET A 1 -18.08 19.44 11.85
N THR A 2 -18.52 18.69 10.84
CA THR A 2 -17.65 18.03 9.88
C THR A 2 -17.02 19.09 8.99
N SER A 3 -15.72 19.34 9.15
CA SER A 3 -15.01 20.25 8.26
C SER A 3 -14.96 19.66 6.86
N THR A 4 -15.45 20.40 5.90
CA THR A 4 -15.25 20.09 4.47
C THR A 4 -13.78 20.33 4.13
N LEU A 5 -13.14 19.47 3.34
CA LEU A 5 -11.76 19.66 2.91
C LEU A 5 -11.63 20.94 2.06
N ASP A 6 -10.75 21.83 2.44
CA ASP A 6 -10.40 23.01 1.61
C ASP A 6 -9.46 22.56 0.48
N LEU A 7 -10.05 22.13 -0.63
CA LEU A 7 -9.32 21.67 -1.80
C LEU A 7 -8.40 22.73 -2.42
N THR A 8 -8.74 24.01 -2.31
CA THR A 8 -7.90 25.08 -2.86
C THR A 8 -6.57 25.14 -2.12
N THR A 9 -6.63 25.12 -0.78
CA THR A 9 -5.43 25.09 0.06
C THR A 9 -4.65 23.79 -0.12
N VAL A 10 -5.33 22.64 -0.08
CA VAL A 10 -4.66 21.33 -0.28
C VAL A 10 -3.95 21.27 -1.62
N ARG A 11 -4.59 21.62 -2.72
CA ARG A 11 -3.96 21.54 -4.06
C ARG A 11 -2.77 22.47 -4.24
N ALA A 12 -2.78 23.63 -3.56
CA ALA A 12 -1.65 24.57 -3.59
C ALA A 12 -0.37 23.97 -2.96
N ASP A 13 -0.51 23.01 -2.04
CA ASP A 13 0.60 22.29 -1.45
C ASP A 13 1.28 21.29 -2.42
N PHE A 14 0.66 20.97 -3.56
CA PHE A 14 1.17 20.02 -4.55
C PHE A 14 1.55 20.71 -5.87
N PRO A 15 2.76 21.29 -5.98
CA PRO A 15 3.15 22.11 -7.14
C PRO A 15 3.04 21.40 -8.48
N ILE A 16 3.25 20.08 -8.50
CA ILE A 16 3.16 19.26 -9.73
C ILE A 16 1.77 19.29 -10.37
N LEU A 17 0.72 19.50 -9.59
CA LEU A 17 -0.67 19.54 -10.08
C LEU A 17 -0.98 20.81 -10.89
N SER A 18 -0.12 21.82 -10.79
CA SER A 18 -0.25 23.06 -11.58
C SER A 18 0.42 23.00 -12.96
N ARG A 19 1.18 21.90 -13.24
CA ARG A 19 1.88 21.79 -14.53
C ARG A 19 0.91 21.44 -15.66
N THR A 20 1.31 21.79 -16.87
CA THR A 20 0.68 21.34 -18.09
C THR A 20 1.43 20.13 -18.68
N VAL A 21 0.69 19.31 -19.42
CA VAL A 21 1.19 18.15 -20.17
C VAL A 21 0.64 18.24 -21.61
N ARG A 22 1.03 17.36 -22.51
CA ARG A 22 0.45 17.20 -23.85
C ARG A 22 -0.13 18.50 -24.45
N ASP A 23 0.65 19.22 -25.22
CA ASP A 23 0.25 20.44 -25.92
C ASP A 23 -0.42 21.52 -25.02
N GLY A 24 0.02 21.62 -23.75
CA GLY A 24 -0.46 22.61 -22.81
C GLY A 24 -1.75 22.25 -22.08
N LYS A 25 -2.19 21.00 -22.11
CA LYS A 25 -3.35 20.53 -21.32
C LYS A 25 -3.06 20.57 -19.83
N PRO A 26 -4.01 20.94 -18.96
CA PRO A 26 -3.87 20.78 -17.52
C PRO A 26 -3.66 19.31 -17.15
N LEU A 27 -2.79 19.04 -16.19
CA LEU A 27 -2.61 17.69 -15.65
C LEU A 27 -3.81 17.28 -14.78
N VAL A 28 -4.46 16.19 -15.16
CA VAL A 28 -5.44 15.46 -14.36
C VAL A 28 -4.78 14.15 -13.89
N TYR A 29 -4.29 14.11 -12.64
CA TYR A 29 -3.52 12.98 -12.14
C TYR A 29 -4.40 11.99 -11.37
N LEU A 30 -4.75 10.88 -12.02
CA LEU A 30 -5.61 9.82 -11.48
C LEU A 30 -4.85 8.47 -11.35
N ASP A 31 -3.57 8.52 -10.99
CA ASP A 31 -2.75 7.30 -10.78
C ASP A 31 -2.11 7.25 -9.38
N SER A 32 -2.80 7.77 -8.36
CA SER A 32 -2.32 7.80 -6.98
C SER A 32 -2.13 6.42 -6.36
N GLY A 33 -2.91 5.42 -6.80
CA GLY A 33 -2.74 4.03 -6.39
C GLY A 33 -1.44 3.36 -6.89
N ALA A 34 -0.72 3.97 -7.86
CA ALA A 34 0.64 3.57 -8.24
C ALA A 34 1.68 4.31 -7.41
N THR A 35 1.58 5.63 -7.33
CA THR A 35 2.36 6.52 -6.46
C THR A 35 1.62 7.83 -6.28
N SER A 36 1.51 8.33 -5.06
CA SER A 36 0.89 9.63 -4.78
C SER A 36 1.87 10.77 -5.08
N GLN A 37 1.33 11.98 -5.28
CA GLN A 37 2.13 13.20 -5.35
C GLN A 37 2.53 13.65 -3.94
N ARG A 38 3.54 14.50 -3.84
CA ARG A 38 4.12 14.95 -2.56
C ARG A 38 3.82 16.41 -2.33
N PRO A 39 3.33 16.78 -1.13
CA PRO A 39 3.18 18.19 -0.77
C PRO A 39 4.55 18.83 -0.48
N VAL A 40 4.62 20.15 -0.59
CA VAL A 40 5.86 20.91 -0.36
C VAL A 40 6.46 20.66 1.02
N GLN A 41 5.62 20.43 2.04
CA GLN A 41 6.04 20.14 3.41
C GLN A 41 6.90 18.87 3.50
N VAL A 42 6.60 17.85 2.70
CA VAL A 42 7.38 16.61 2.61
C VAL A 42 8.69 16.84 1.87
N LEU A 43 8.63 17.55 0.73
CA LEU A 43 9.82 17.88 -0.05
C LEU A 43 10.80 18.76 0.74
N ASP A 44 10.29 19.73 1.46
CA ASP A 44 11.07 20.65 2.29
C ASP A 44 11.69 19.91 3.49
N ALA A 45 10.94 19.06 4.18
CA ALA A 45 11.45 18.31 5.31
C ALA A 45 12.65 17.40 4.92
N GLU A 46 12.56 16.70 3.80
CA GLU A 46 13.65 15.87 3.29
C GLU A 46 14.85 16.71 2.87
N ARG A 47 14.62 17.79 2.13
CA ARG A 47 15.66 18.75 1.71
C ARG A 47 16.37 19.39 2.90
N ASP A 48 15.60 19.89 3.87
CA ASP A 48 16.15 20.62 5.02
C ASP A 48 16.97 19.71 5.92
N PHE A 49 16.54 18.44 6.11
CA PHE A 49 17.36 17.43 6.78
C PHE A 49 18.72 17.23 6.08
N LEU A 50 18.71 17.03 4.76
CA LEU A 50 19.93 16.83 3.99
C LEU A 50 20.86 18.05 3.99
N MET A 51 20.32 19.24 4.05
CA MET A 51 21.10 20.50 4.05
C MET A 51 21.68 20.86 5.42
N HIS A 52 21.05 20.44 6.54
CA HIS A 52 21.38 21.00 7.85
C HIS A 52 21.74 19.95 8.90
N SER A 53 21.21 18.71 8.82
CA SER A 53 21.33 17.70 9.89
C SER A 53 21.79 16.32 9.39
N ASN A 54 22.29 16.22 8.14
CA ASN A 54 22.67 14.94 7.57
C ASN A 54 23.92 14.34 8.24
N ALA A 55 23.74 13.26 8.99
CA ALA A 55 24.79 12.45 9.59
C ALA A 55 24.37 10.98 9.72
N ALA A 56 25.34 10.10 10.05
CA ALA A 56 25.04 8.71 10.39
C ALA A 56 24.37 8.65 11.77
N VAL A 57 23.27 7.90 11.86
CA VAL A 57 22.48 7.74 13.07
C VAL A 57 23.08 6.72 14.05
N HIS A 58 22.75 6.81 15.36
CA HIS A 58 23.02 5.89 16.47
C HIS A 58 24.47 5.76 16.92
N ARG A 59 25.49 6.11 16.13
CA ARG A 59 26.89 5.77 16.41
C ARG A 59 27.86 6.95 16.44
N GLY A 60 27.42 8.15 16.07
CA GLY A 60 28.28 9.35 16.13
C GLY A 60 28.26 9.98 17.51
N ALA A 61 29.45 10.37 18.02
CA ALA A 61 29.55 11.13 19.26
C ALA A 61 29.72 12.63 18.99
N HIS A 62 28.89 13.19 18.11
CA HIS A 62 28.90 14.60 17.76
C HIS A 62 27.47 15.08 17.49
N GLN A 63 27.23 16.39 17.66
CA GLN A 63 25.90 17.01 17.61
C GLN A 63 25.09 16.62 16.35
N LEU A 64 25.68 16.64 15.16
CA LEU A 64 24.95 16.28 13.94
C LEU A 64 24.43 14.83 13.95
N ALA A 65 25.19 13.90 14.58
CA ALA A 65 24.74 12.52 14.69
C ALA A 65 23.62 12.34 15.72
N GLU A 66 23.63 13.14 16.78
CA GLU A 66 22.53 13.23 17.76
C GLU A 66 21.27 13.77 17.08
N GLU A 67 21.38 14.92 16.40
CA GLU A 67 20.26 15.53 15.65
C GLU A 67 19.67 14.58 14.59
N ALA A 68 20.53 13.88 13.83
CA ALA A 68 20.09 12.91 12.84
C ALA A 68 19.40 11.70 13.48
N THR A 69 19.89 11.23 14.64
CA THR A 69 19.28 10.13 15.39
C THR A 69 17.91 10.53 15.94
N ASP A 70 17.82 11.72 16.53
CA ASP A 70 16.57 12.26 17.04
C ASP A 70 15.53 12.43 15.93
N ALA A 71 15.95 12.90 14.76
CA ALA A 71 15.07 13.04 13.59
C ALA A 71 14.57 11.67 13.09
N TYR A 72 15.45 10.65 13.05
CA TYR A 72 15.11 9.31 12.59
C TYR A 72 14.16 8.58 13.56
N GLU A 73 14.47 8.57 14.84
CA GLU A 73 13.64 7.93 15.84
C GLU A 73 12.35 8.73 16.14
N GLY A 74 12.41 10.06 16.03
CA GLY A 74 11.21 10.91 16.02
C GLY A 74 10.27 10.59 14.87
N ALA A 75 10.82 10.32 13.67
CA ALA A 75 10.03 9.88 12.53
C ALA A 75 9.35 8.52 12.79
N ARG A 76 10.05 7.58 13.42
CA ARG A 76 9.48 6.29 13.83
C ARG A 76 8.32 6.48 14.81
N ALA A 77 8.47 7.37 15.79
CA ALA A 77 7.45 7.66 16.78
C ALA A 77 6.19 8.29 16.15
N ASP A 78 6.35 9.23 15.21
CA ASP A 78 5.22 9.84 14.49
C ASP A 78 4.46 8.79 13.68
N ILE A 79 5.18 7.94 12.95
CA ILE A 79 4.57 6.87 12.14
C ILE A 79 3.88 5.83 13.05
N GLY A 80 4.49 5.45 14.17
CA GLY A 80 3.90 4.52 15.14
C GLY A 80 2.57 5.03 15.67
N ARG A 81 2.53 6.28 16.11
CA ARG A 81 1.29 6.93 16.57
C ARG A 81 0.21 6.93 15.49
N PHE A 82 0.58 7.19 14.24
CA PHE A 82 -0.35 7.27 13.12
C PHE A 82 -1.04 5.93 12.79
N VAL A 83 -0.33 4.81 12.98
CA VAL A 83 -0.85 3.47 12.66
C VAL A 83 -1.19 2.63 13.90
N GLY A 84 -1.21 3.24 15.11
CA GLY A 84 -1.53 2.54 16.35
C GLY A 84 -0.50 1.47 16.72
N ALA A 85 0.81 1.78 16.62
CA ALA A 85 1.90 0.86 16.92
C ALA A 85 2.95 1.50 17.85
N ASP A 86 3.64 0.69 18.64
CA ASP A 86 4.79 1.14 19.43
C ASP A 86 6.06 1.24 18.55
N VAL A 87 7.02 2.05 18.97
CA VAL A 87 8.25 2.31 18.20
C VAL A 87 9.09 1.05 17.98
N ASP A 88 9.08 0.09 18.90
CA ASP A 88 9.82 -1.18 18.80
C ASP A 88 9.06 -2.27 18.00
N GLU A 89 7.90 -1.92 17.45
CA GLU A 89 7.09 -2.75 16.56
C GLU A 89 7.18 -2.31 15.09
N LEU A 90 7.93 -1.24 14.80
CA LEU A 90 8.08 -0.69 13.45
C LEU A 90 9.51 -0.86 12.94
N VAL A 91 9.63 -1.50 11.79
CA VAL A 91 10.89 -1.69 11.06
C VAL A 91 10.84 -0.91 9.76
N PHE A 92 11.82 -0.05 9.52
CA PHE A 92 11.94 0.63 8.24
C PHE A 92 12.50 -0.31 7.16
N THR A 93 11.84 -0.32 6.02
CA THR A 93 12.20 -1.10 4.83
C THR A 93 12.22 -0.20 3.60
N LYS A 94 12.69 -0.69 2.44
CA LYS A 94 12.63 0.10 1.20
C LYS A 94 11.20 0.34 0.71
N ASN A 95 10.31 -0.59 0.98
CA ASN A 95 8.90 -0.58 0.58
C ASN A 95 8.19 -1.79 1.22
N ALA A 96 6.88 -1.89 1.07
CA ALA A 96 6.09 -3.02 1.55
C ALA A 96 6.51 -4.37 0.93
N THR A 97 7.02 -4.39 -0.30
CA THR A 97 7.51 -5.64 -0.91
C THR A 97 8.68 -6.21 -0.11
N GLU A 98 9.65 -5.38 0.32
CA GLU A 98 10.71 -5.84 1.20
C GLU A 98 10.18 -6.28 2.56
N ALA A 99 9.24 -5.52 3.15
CA ALA A 99 8.61 -5.86 4.42
C ALA A 99 7.95 -7.25 4.40
N LEU A 100 7.13 -7.54 3.39
CA LEU A 100 6.49 -8.83 3.21
C LEU A 100 7.50 -9.96 2.96
N ASN A 101 8.57 -9.68 2.21
CA ASN A 101 9.66 -10.64 2.02
C ASN A 101 10.42 -10.94 3.32
N LEU A 102 10.67 -9.94 4.18
CA LEU A 102 11.29 -10.16 5.49
C LEU A 102 10.49 -11.18 6.31
N VAL A 103 9.17 -11.02 6.38
CA VAL A 103 8.28 -11.97 7.08
C VAL A 103 8.34 -13.34 6.43
N ALA A 104 8.20 -13.43 5.09
CA ALA A 104 8.21 -14.70 4.37
C ALA A 104 9.57 -15.43 4.47
N PHE A 105 10.69 -14.70 4.52
CA PHE A 105 12.00 -15.32 4.74
C PHE A 105 12.16 -15.82 6.17
N ALA A 106 11.74 -15.04 7.18
CA ALA A 106 11.83 -15.41 8.57
C ALA A 106 10.99 -16.66 8.90
N LEU A 107 9.77 -16.74 8.37
CA LEU A 107 8.87 -17.90 8.52
C LEU A 107 9.45 -19.19 7.92
N GLY A 108 10.37 -19.10 6.97
CA GLY A 108 11.09 -20.25 6.41
C GLY A 108 12.38 -20.60 7.15
N ASP A 109 12.76 -19.87 8.19
CA ASP A 109 13.97 -20.09 8.96
C ASP A 109 13.67 -20.92 10.22
N PRO A 110 14.32 -22.08 10.43
CA PRO A 110 14.09 -22.91 11.62
C PRO A 110 14.34 -22.18 12.95
N ARG A 111 15.11 -21.11 12.97
CA ARG A 111 15.36 -20.31 14.16
C ARG A 111 14.11 -19.54 14.64
N PHE A 112 13.06 -19.43 13.83
CA PHE A 112 11.80 -18.80 14.23
C PHE A 112 10.96 -19.72 15.14
N GLY A 113 11.43 -20.95 15.40
CA GLY A 113 10.80 -21.86 16.37
C GLY A 113 9.42 -22.34 15.94
N GLU A 114 8.41 -22.16 16.78
CA GLU A 114 7.03 -22.59 16.55
C GLU A 114 6.34 -21.89 15.36
N TYR A 115 6.87 -20.73 14.95
CA TYR A 115 6.36 -19.96 13.79
C TYR A 115 6.94 -20.43 12.46
N THR A 116 7.92 -21.37 12.48
CA THR A 116 8.52 -21.87 11.26
C THR A 116 7.52 -22.65 10.42
N VAL A 117 7.45 -22.32 9.13
CA VAL A 117 6.60 -22.99 8.14
C VAL A 117 7.37 -24.15 7.50
N GLY A 118 6.75 -25.33 7.44
CA GLY A 118 7.33 -26.55 6.92
C GLY A 118 6.37 -27.43 6.11
N PRO A 119 6.78 -28.67 5.77
CA PRO A 119 5.92 -29.60 5.07
C PRO A 119 4.66 -29.96 5.89
N GLY A 120 3.50 -29.90 5.25
CA GLY A 120 2.20 -30.13 5.90
C GLY A 120 1.52 -28.86 6.40
N ASP A 121 2.24 -27.75 6.48
CA ASP A 121 1.66 -26.46 6.80
C ASP A 121 1.03 -25.81 5.57
N GLU A 122 0.07 -24.91 5.81
CA GLU A 122 -0.65 -24.17 4.79
C GLU A 122 -0.44 -22.65 4.97
N ILE A 123 -0.33 -21.95 3.85
CA ILE A 123 -0.39 -20.50 3.78
C ILE A 123 -1.63 -20.12 2.98
N VAL A 124 -2.45 -19.22 3.52
CA VAL A 124 -3.68 -18.76 2.88
C VAL A 124 -3.52 -17.32 2.45
N ILE A 125 -3.84 -17.03 1.19
CA ILE A 125 -3.92 -15.69 0.61
C ILE A 125 -5.30 -15.49 -0.02
N SER A 126 -5.46 -14.48 -0.91
CA SER A 126 -6.67 -14.36 -1.73
C SER A 126 -6.34 -14.21 -3.23
N GLU A 127 -7.36 -14.38 -4.08
CA GLU A 127 -7.24 -14.05 -5.51
C GLU A 127 -7.10 -12.54 -5.77
N LEU A 128 -7.32 -11.71 -4.74
CA LEU A 128 -7.31 -10.25 -4.83
C LEU A 128 -5.90 -9.64 -4.65
N GLU A 129 -4.89 -10.46 -4.29
CA GLU A 129 -3.60 -9.97 -3.84
C GLU A 129 -2.78 -9.28 -4.93
N HIS A 130 -2.12 -8.17 -4.53
CA HIS A 130 -1.00 -7.63 -5.28
C HIS A 130 0.16 -8.65 -5.32
N HIS A 131 0.94 -8.68 -6.39
CA HIS A 131 2.07 -9.62 -6.53
C HIS A 131 3.05 -9.58 -5.34
N ALA A 132 3.22 -8.43 -4.67
CA ALA A 132 4.05 -8.31 -3.48
C ALA A 132 3.56 -9.13 -2.29
N ASN A 133 2.23 -9.39 -2.23
CA ASN A 133 1.60 -10.24 -1.20
C ASN A 133 1.17 -11.62 -1.75
N LEU A 134 1.70 -12.03 -2.87
CA LEU A 134 1.48 -13.36 -3.46
C LEU A 134 2.82 -14.09 -3.67
N VAL A 135 3.74 -13.47 -4.43
CA VAL A 135 4.98 -14.14 -4.88
C VAL A 135 5.88 -14.58 -3.73
N PRO A 136 6.07 -13.78 -2.65
CA PRO A 136 6.88 -14.23 -1.50
C PRO A 136 6.33 -15.51 -0.84
N TRP A 137 5.02 -15.65 -0.79
CA TRP A 137 4.36 -16.83 -0.22
C TRP A 137 4.50 -18.07 -1.11
N GLN A 138 4.41 -17.90 -2.44
CA GLN A 138 4.72 -18.97 -3.40
C GLN A 138 6.17 -19.47 -3.22
N GLU A 139 7.13 -18.54 -3.09
CA GLU A 139 8.53 -18.85 -2.87
C GLU A 139 8.79 -19.48 -1.50
N LEU A 140 8.08 -19.06 -0.46
CA LEU A 140 8.13 -19.71 0.85
C LEU A 140 7.65 -21.16 0.75
N CYS A 141 6.49 -21.40 0.17
CA CYS A 141 5.96 -22.75 -0.03
C CYS A 141 6.92 -23.63 -0.84
N ARG A 142 7.51 -23.10 -1.92
CA ARG A 142 8.49 -23.83 -2.72
C ARG A 142 9.75 -24.22 -1.92
N ARG A 143 10.22 -23.36 -1.02
CA ARG A 143 11.41 -23.63 -0.17
C ARG A 143 11.14 -24.60 0.96
N THR A 144 9.96 -24.53 1.55
CA THR A 144 9.62 -25.25 2.80
C THR A 144 8.81 -26.51 2.59
N GLY A 145 8.19 -26.69 1.41
CA GLY A 145 7.26 -27.80 1.15
C GLY A 145 5.85 -27.56 1.71
N ALA A 146 5.54 -26.37 2.19
CA ALA A 146 4.19 -25.97 2.57
C ALA A 146 3.27 -25.82 1.34
N THR A 147 1.97 -25.77 1.57
CA THR A 147 0.94 -25.63 0.54
C THR A 147 0.36 -24.22 0.54
N LEU A 148 0.23 -23.60 -0.65
CA LEU A 148 -0.47 -22.36 -0.83
C LEU A 148 -1.95 -22.61 -1.14
N ARG A 149 -2.84 -21.99 -0.38
CA ARG A 149 -4.28 -21.94 -0.61
C ARG A 149 -4.75 -20.51 -0.74
N TRP A 150 -5.95 -20.28 -1.26
CA TRP A 150 -6.48 -18.94 -1.39
C TRP A 150 -7.99 -18.88 -1.27
N TYR A 151 -8.48 -17.77 -0.70
CA TYR A 151 -9.87 -17.38 -0.78
C TYR A 151 -10.23 -16.99 -2.21
N GLY A 152 -11.41 -17.43 -2.67
CA GLY A 152 -12.01 -16.97 -3.91
C GLY A 152 -12.60 -15.56 -3.78
N LEU A 153 -13.30 -15.14 -4.83
CA LEU A 153 -13.98 -13.86 -4.88
C LEU A 153 -15.48 -14.05 -5.03
N THR A 154 -16.22 -13.12 -4.44
CA THR A 154 -17.64 -12.89 -4.72
C THR A 154 -17.82 -12.36 -6.15
N ASP A 155 -19.04 -12.35 -6.66
CA ASP A 155 -19.34 -11.89 -8.02
C ASP A 155 -19.04 -10.39 -8.23
N ASP A 156 -19.09 -9.60 -7.14
CA ASP A 156 -18.75 -8.18 -7.16
C ASP A 156 -17.24 -7.90 -6.90
N GLY A 157 -16.40 -8.94 -6.81
CA GLY A 157 -14.95 -8.79 -6.70
C GLY A 157 -14.42 -8.45 -5.31
N ARG A 158 -15.13 -8.85 -4.26
CA ARG A 158 -14.67 -8.86 -2.86
C ARG A 158 -14.08 -10.22 -2.51
N ILE A 159 -13.30 -10.33 -1.44
CA ILE A 159 -12.84 -11.62 -0.93
C ILE A 159 -14.04 -12.38 -0.35
N ASP A 160 -14.26 -13.60 -0.85
CA ASP A 160 -15.24 -14.53 -0.28
C ASP A 160 -14.60 -15.31 0.87
N LEU A 161 -14.72 -14.79 2.08
CA LEU A 161 -14.16 -15.40 3.29
C LEU A 161 -14.82 -16.74 3.68
N ASP A 162 -15.91 -17.13 3.02
CA ASP A 162 -16.58 -18.42 3.21
C ASP A 162 -16.15 -19.47 2.18
N SER A 163 -15.36 -19.09 1.16
CA SER A 163 -14.95 -19.96 0.07
C SER A 163 -13.98 -21.07 0.47
N ILE A 164 -13.28 -20.94 1.61
CA ILE A 164 -12.43 -21.99 2.20
C ILE A 164 -12.57 -22.00 3.73
N GLU A 165 -12.40 -23.18 4.31
CA GLU A 165 -12.29 -23.35 5.76
C GLU A 165 -10.82 -23.34 6.18
N LEU A 166 -10.51 -22.62 7.28
CA LEU A 166 -9.20 -22.65 7.92
C LEU A 166 -9.13 -23.84 8.89
N THR A 167 -7.99 -24.51 8.90
CA THR A 167 -7.69 -25.66 9.75
C THR A 167 -6.40 -25.45 10.53
N ASP A 168 -6.10 -26.30 11.51
CA ASP A 168 -4.88 -26.22 12.34
C ASP A 168 -3.57 -26.33 11.53
N SER A 169 -3.64 -26.75 10.25
CA SER A 169 -2.49 -26.73 9.34
C SER A 169 -2.18 -25.34 8.81
N VAL A 170 -3.09 -24.39 8.90
CA VAL A 170 -2.84 -23.02 8.45
C VAL A 170 -1.92 -22.32 9.43
N LYS A 171 -0.77 -21.84 8.95
CA LYS A 171 0.22 -21.09 9.73
C LYS A 171 0.13 -19.58 9.49
N VAL A 172 -0.26 -19.18 8.29
CA VAL A 172 -0.31 -17.78 7.88
C VAL A 172 -1.54 -17.53 7.03
N VAL A 173 -2.22 -16.43 7.33
CA VAL A 173 -3.23 -15.80 6.45
C VAL A 173 -2.70 -14.43 6.05
N ALA A 174 -2.41 -14.24 4.75
CA ALA A 174 -1.83 -12.99 4.24
C ALA A 174 -2.79 -12.35 3.23
N LEU A 175 -3.39 -11.21 3.59
CA LEU A 175 -4.43 -10.57 2.80
C LEU A 175 -4.19 -9.08 2.62
N THR A 176 -4.67 -8.53 1.49
CA THR A 176 -4.74 -7.09 1.29
C THR A 176 -5.87 -6.48 2.12
N HIS A 177 -5.59 -5.34 2.76
CA HIS A 177 -6.62 -4.59 3.48
C HIS A 177 -7.57 -3.88 2.53
N GLN A 178 -7.02 -3.28 1.46
CA GLN A 178 -7.78 -2.62 0.40
C GLN A 178 -7.18 -2.96 -0.95
N SER A 179 -8.01 -3.42 -1.88
CA SER A 179 -7.56 -3.81 -3.22
C SER A 179 -7.09 -2.60 -4.02
N ASN A 180 -5.92 -2.73 -4.63
CA ASN A 180 -5.40 -1.75 -5.57
C ASN A 180 -6.05 -1.83 -6.97
N VAL A 181 -6.97 -2.76 -7.19
CA VAL A 181 -7.68 -2.96 -8.46
C VAL A 181 -9.17 -2.67 -8.30
N THR A 182 -9.85 -3.44 -7.44
CA THR A 182 -11.30 -3.33 -7.25
C THR A 182 -11.71 -2.25 -6.27
N GLY A 183 -10.76 -1.76 -5.46
CA GLY A 183 -11.03 -0.85 -4.36
C GLY A 183 -11.67 -1.52 -3.13
N ALA A 184 -12.09 -2.78 -3.22
CA ALA A 184 -12.76 -3.50 -2.13
C ALA A 184 -11.89 -3.49 -0.85
N VAL A 185 -12.53 -3.26 0.29
CA VAL A 185 -11.93 -3.30 1.63
C VAL A 185 -12.28 -4.64 2.26
N THR A 186 -11.27 -5.29 2.85
CA THR A 186 -11.39 -6.59 3.52
C THR A 186 -11.87 -6.41 4.95
N ASP A 187 -12.79 -7.26 5.40
CA ASP A 187 -13.19 -7.39 6.82
C ASP A 187 -12.04 -8.06 7.60
N VAL A 188 -11.07 -7.23 8.02
CA VAL A 188 -9.86 -7.68 8.74
C VAL A 188 -10.21 -8.29 10.10
N ALA A 189 -11.23 -7.78 10.77
CA ALA A 189 -11.64 -8.31 12.08
C ALA A 189 -12.08 -9.78 11.95
N ARG A 190 -12.91 -10.09 10.96
CA ARG A 190 -13.34 -11.47 10.67
C ARG A 190 -12.16 -12.37 10.29
N VAL A 191 -11.21 -11.84 9.50
CA VAL A 191 -10.00 -12.58 9.12
C VAL A 191 -9.16 -12.92 10.35
N VAL A 192 -8.91 -11.94 11.23
CA VAL A 192 -8.12 -12.11 12.45
C VAL A 192 -8.77 -13.13 13.38
N ASP A 193 -10.06 -13.00 13.64
CA ASP A 193 -10.80 -13.93 14.50
C ASP A 193 -10.71 -15.38 13.95
N SER A 194 -10.90 -15.56 12.64
CA SER A 194 -10.85 -16.88 12.00
C SER A 194 -9.44 -17.47 12.02
N ALA A 195 -8.43 -16.68 11.67
CA ALA A 195 -7.03 -17.13 11.63
C ALA A 195 -6.52 -17.48 13.04
N HIS A 196 -6.76 -16.60 14.02
CA HIS A 196 -6.32 -16.84 15.40
C HIS A 196 -7.03 -18.02 16.04
N SER A 197 -8.27 -18.34 15.63
CA SER A 197 -8.99 -19.51 16.16
C SER A 197 -8.30 -20.84 15.85
N VAL A 198 -7.48 -20.90 14.80
CA VAL A 198 -6.68 -22.07 14.38
C VAL A 198 -5.18 -21.86 14.67
N GLY A 199 -4.78 -20.79 15.34
CA GLY A 199 -3.38 -20.49 15.67
C GLY A 199 -2.55 -19.94 14.52
N ALA A 200 -3.17 -19.47 13.44
CA ALA A 200 -2.48 -18.87 12.29
C ALA A 200 -2.16 -17.39 12.53
N LEU A 201 -1.02 -16.93 12.01
CA LEU A 201 -0.63 -15.51 12.00
C LEU A 201 -1.33 -14.76 10.86
N VAL A 202 -1.66 -13.50 11.10
CA VAL A 202 -2.24 -12.61 10.08
C VAL A 202 -1.21 -11.59 9.62
N VAL A 203 -0.96 -11.55 8.30
CA VAL A 203 -0.09 -10.59 7.62
C VAL A 203 -0.93 -9.70 6.72
N LEU A 204 -0.94 -8.41 6.97
CA LEU A 204 -1.78 -7.45 6.26
C LEU A 204 -0.97 -6.61 5.26
N ASP A 205 -1.33 -6.66 3.98
CA ASP A 205 -0.87 -5.64 3.02
C ASP A 205 -1.76 -4.40 3.15
N ALA A 206 -1.25 -3.38 3.84
CA ALA A 206 -1.93 -2.13 4.11
C ALA A 206 -1.52 -0.98 3.16
N CYS A 207 -0.93 -1.30 2.01
CA CYS A 207 -0.43 -0.31 1.05
C CYS A 207 -1.49 0.66 0.51
N GLN A 208 -2.73 0.20 0.41
CA GLN A 208 -3.83 1.01 -0.12
C GLN A 208 -4.81 1.47 0.99
N SER A 209 -4.61 1.04 2.23
CA SER A 209 -5.48 1.46 3.35
C SER A 209 -4.86 2.59 4.16
N VAL A 210 -3.59 2.44 4.58
CA VAL A 210 -2.89 3.45 5.39
C VAL A 210 -2.89 4.87 4.78
N PRO A 211 -2.77 5.04 3.44
CA PRO A 211 -2.87 6.37 2.82
C PRO A 211 -4.27 6.99 2.82
N HIS A 212 -5.33 6.17 2.89
CA HIS A 212 -6.68 6.58 2.49
C HIS A 212 -7.72 6.51 3.61
N MET A 213 -7.45 5.79 4.70
CA MET A 213 -8.36 5.66 5.85
C MET A 213 -7.58 5.55 7.16
N ALA A 214 -8.25 5.82 8.28
CA ALA A 214 -7.66 5.61 9.61
C ALA A 214 -7.39 4.10 9.82
N VAL A 215 -6.15 3.76 10.20
CA VAL A 215 -5.72 2.38 10.47
C VAL A 215 -5.03 2.34 11.81
N ASP A 216 -5.42 1.39 12.66
CA ASP A 216 -4.78 1.11 13.95
C ASP A 216 -4.47 -0.40 13.99
N PHE A 217 -3.19 -0.75 13.88
CA PHE A 217 -2.79 -2.16 13.81
C PHE A 217 -3.01 -2.92 15.11
N HIS A 218 -2.89 -2.24 16.28
CA HIS A 218 -3.25 -2.86 17.55
C HIS A 218 -4.74 -3.16 17.63
N ALA A 219 -5.59 -2.20 17.26
CA ALA A 219 -7.04 -2.39 17.25
C ALA A 219 -7.50 -3.45 16.24
N LEU A 220 -6.86 -3.53 15.07
CA LEU A 220 -7.12 -4.56 14.07
C LEU A 220 -6.69 -5.96 14.53
N GLY A 221 -5.75 -6.05 15.47
CA GLY A 221 -5.29 -7.33 16.01
C GLY A 221 -4.40 -8.15 15.05
N VAL A 222 -3.87 -7.55 13.98
CA VAL A 222 -2.98 -8.23 13.04
C VAL A 222 -1.60 -8.51 13.65
N ASP A 223 -0.91 -9.54 13.16
CA ASP A 223 0.40 -9.93 13.66
C ASP A 223 1.54 -9.21 12.95
N PHE A 224 1.40 -9.00 11.64
CA PHE A 224 2.27 -8.19 10.81
C PHE A 224 1.44 -7.33 9.86
N ALA A 225 1.96 -6.17 9.51
CA ALA A 225 1.40 -5.33 8.45
C ALA A 225 2.52 -4.61 7.67
N ALA A 226 2.27 -4.30 6.40
CA ALA A 226 3.24 -3.62 5.56
C ALA A 226 2.61 -2.50 4.75
N PHE A 227 3.32 -1.36 4.61
CA PHE A 227 2.91 -0.27 3.72
C PHE A 227 4.12 0.47 3.14
N SER A 228 3.89 1.24 2.07
CA SER A 228 4.94 1.97 1.35
C SER A 228 4.73 3.48 1.42
N GLY A 229 5.79 4.23 1.72
CA GLY A 229 5.74 5.68 1.86
C GLY A 229 5.29 6.40 0.59
N HIS A 230 5.73 5.95 -0.59
CA HIS A 230 5.42 6.60 -1.86
C HIS A 230 3.94 6.62 -2.26
N LYS A 231 3.08 5.85 -1.56
CA LYS A 231 1.63 5.86 -1.77
C LYS A 231 0.89 6.76 -0.80
N MET A 232 1.54 7.18 0.29
CA MET A 232 0.97 8.02 1.33
C MET A 232 1.64 9.40 1.40
N LEU A 233 1.80 10.05 0.26
CA LEU A 233 2.41 11.38 0.09
C LEU A 233 3.90 11.44 0.45
N GLY A 234 4.50 10.31 0.82
CA GLY A 234 5.87 10.21 1.30
C GLY A 234 6.89 9.93 0.19
N PRO A 235 8.19 9.90 0.53
CA PRO A 235 9.26 9.59 -0.42
C PRO A 235 9.20 8.16 -0.97
N THR A 236 9.85 7.94 -2.11
CA THR A 236 10.22 6.61 -2.59
C THR A 236 11.39 6.05 -1.76
N GLY A 237 11.58 4.73 -1.79
CA GLY A 237 12.70 4.08 -1.12
C GLY A 237 12.51 3.92 0.38
N ILE A 238 11.32 4.17 0.90
CA ILE A 238 10.94 3.87 2.28
C ILE A 238 9.57 3.19 2.35
N GLY A 239 9.47 2.20 3.22
CA GLY A 239 8.27 1.53 3.66
C GLY A 239 8.41 1.08 5.11
N VAL A 240 7.38 0.48 5.63
CA VAL A 240 7.32 0.07 7.03
C VAL A 240 6.78 -1.36 7.10
N LEU A 241 7.43 -2.16 7.94
CA LEU A 241 6.90 -3.39 8.49
C LEU A 241 6.48 -3.11 9.94
N TYR A 242 5.21 -3.31 10.24
CA TYR A 242 4.72 -3.51 11.58
C TYR A 242 4.81 -4.99 11.93
N GLY A 243 5.20 -5.31 13.16
CA GLY A 243 5.11 -6.65 13.71
C GLY A 243 4.90 -6.59 15.21
N ARG A 244 4.03 -7.44 15.75
CA ARG A 244 3.83 -7.53 17.20
C ARG A 244 5.18 -7.73 17.90
N ARG A 245 5.44 -7.01 18.97
CA ARG A 245 6.71 -7.01 19.71
C ARG A 245 7.23 -8.42 20.01
N GLY A 246 6.34 -9.33 20.46
CA GLY A 246 6.73 -10.71 20.74
C GLY A 246 7.24 -11.46 19.52
N LEU A 247 6.59 -11.26 18.38
CA LEU A 247 6.97 -11.88 17.11
C LEU A 247 8.30 -11.31 16.58
N LEU A 248 8.47 -9.99 16.58
CA LEU A 248 9.72 -9.38 16.14
C LEU A 248 10.92 -9.82 17.03
N ARG A 249 10.71 -10.00 18.34
CA ARG A 249 11.75 -10.51 19.24
C ARG A 249 12.14 -11.95 18.94
N ALA A 250 11.18 -12.80 18.60
CA ALA A 250 11.41 -14.19 18.20
C ALA A 250 11.97 -14.31 16.78
N MET A 251 11.66 -13.36 15.90
CA MET A 251 12.00 -13.39 14.48
C MET A 251 13.52 -13.33 14.26
N PRO A 252 14.10 -14.26 13.49
CA PRO A 252 15.51 -14.23 13.13
C PRO A 252 15.80 -13.09 12.14
N PRO A 253 17.03 -12.51 12.14
CA PRO A 253 17.42 -11.53 11.14
C PRO A 253 17.49 -12.17 9.76
N VAL A 254 17.08 -11.40 8.74
CA VAL A 254 17.09 -11.83 7.33
C VAL A 254 18.24 -11.16 6.59
N LEU A 255 18.32 -9.83 6.67
CA LEU A 255 19.45 -9.06 6.16
C LEU A 255 20.44 -8.87 7.28
N THR A 256 21.70 -9.24 7.06
CA THR A 256 22.75 -9.16 8.07
C THR A 256 23.87 -8.23 7.63
N GLY A 257 24.56 -7.60 8.59
CA GLY A 257 25.65 -6.67 8.31
C GLY A 257 25.94 -5.74 9.48
N GLY A 258 26.40 -4.54 9.20
CA GLY A 258 26.63 -3.50 10.21
C GLY A 258 25.33 -2.94 10.77
N SER A 259 25.39 -2.24 11.88
CA SER A 259 24.32 -1.56 12.63
C SER A 259 23.36 -2.48 13.38
N MET A 260 23.05 -3.66 12.88
CA MET A 260 22.04 -4.60 13.40
C MET A 260 22.58 -5.64 14.40
N ILE A 261 23.87 -5.57 14.74
CA ILE A 261 24.58 -6.51 15.61
C ILE A 261 24.75 -5.95 17.03
N ALA A 262 24.78 -6.84 18.02
CA ALA A 262 25.17 -6.53 19.39
C ALA A 262 26.67 -6.82 19.61
N THR A 263 27.13 -8.03 19.26
CA THR A 263 28.52 -8.43 19.30
C THR A 263 28.90 -9.23 18.05
N VAL A 264 30.19 -9.16 17.67
CA VAL A 264 30.76 -9.92 16.55
C VAL A 264 32.11 -10.46 16.94
N THR A 265 32.33 -11.74 16.72
CA THR A 265 33.65 -12.40 16.71
C THR A 265 33.91 -12.95 15.30
N MET A 266 35.01 -13.63 15.08
CA MET A 266 35.29 -14.30 13.82
C MET A 266 34.41 -15.55 13.64
N GLU A 267 33.95 -16.14 14.74
CA GLU A 267 33.16 -17.39 14.74
C GLU A 267 31.67 -17.16 14.76
N GLU A 268 31.19 -16.09 15.44
CA GLU A 268 29.77 -15.88 15.64
C GLU A 268 29.40 -14.41 15.83
N SER A 269 28.11 -14.12 15.66
CA SER A 269 27.52 -12.79 15.90
C SER A 269 26.25 -12.91 16.73
N THR A 270 26.03 -11.92 17.61
CA THR A 270 24.74 -11.70 18.26
C THR A 270 24.11 -10.43 17.71
N TYR A 271 22.79 -10.35 17.79
CA TYR A 271 22.01 -9.32 17.11
C TYR A 271 21.40 -8.34 18.10
N ALA A 272 21.19 -7.12 17.65
CA ALA A 272 20.48 -6.10 18.41
C ALA A 272 18.99 -6.51 18.63
N ASP A 273 18.34 -5.80 19.54
CA ASP A 273 16.88 -5.93 19.68
C ASP A 273 16.15 -5.30 18.47
N PRO A 274 14.89 -5.72 18.19
CA PRO A 274 14.05 -5.00 17.24
C PRO A 274 13.83 -3.53 17.68
N PRO A 275 13.69 -2.61 16.72
CA PRO A 275 13.66 -2.80 15.27
C PRO A 275 15.05 -2.88 14.62
N GLN A 276 16.13 -2.48 15.30
CA GLN A 276 17.47 -2.38 14.75
C GLN A 276 17.99 -3.70 14.19
N ARG A 277 17.56 -4.85 14.75
CA ARG A 277 17.88 -6.20 14.22
C ARG A 277 17.56 -6.35 12.73
N PHE A 278 16.58 -5.63 12.22
CA PHE A 278 16.10 -5.75 10.84
C PHE A 278 16.53 -4.59 9.94
N GLU A 279 17.28 -3.61 10.48
CA GLU A 279 17.72 -2.41 9.79
C GLU A 279 19.25 -2.44 9.57
N ALA A 280 19.71 -3.38 8.74
CA ALA A 280 21.11 -3.56 8.45
C ALA A 280 21.69 -2.44 7.57
N GLY A 281 22.87 -1.93 7.92
CA GLY A 281 23.56 -0.88 7.17
C GLY A 281 23.17 0.53 7.62
N VAL A 282 23.49 1.54 6.79
CA VAL A 282 23.06 2.92 7.03
C VAL A 282 21.60 3.06 6.58
N PRO A 283 20.69 3.50 7.47
CA PRO A 283 19.28 3.56 7.14
C PRO A 283 18.91 4.76 6.25
N MET A 284 17.68 4.76 5.75
CA MET A 284 17.10 5.78 4.88
C MET A 284 16.60 6.98 5.71
N VAL A 285 17.52 7.77 6.29
CA VAL A 285 17.17 8.79 7.28
C VAL A 285 16.35 9.92 6.70
N SER A 286 16.76 10.51 5.57
CA SER A 286 16.00 11.61 4.93
C SER A 286 14.61 11.16 4.49
N GLN A 287 14.51 9.91 4.01
CA GLN A 287 13.20 9.35 3.62
C GLN A 287 12.30 9.09 4.84
N ALA A 288 12.85 8.67 5.99
CA ALA A 288 12.07 8.54 7.22
C ALA A 288 11.53 9.89 7.69
N VAL A 289 12.36 10.93 7.65
CA VAL A 289 11.96 12.32 7.96
C VAL A 289 10.87 12.81 7.01
N GLY A 290 11.02 12.55 5.70
CA GLY A 290 10.02 12.87 4.69
C GLY A 290 8.70 12.10 4.91
N LEU A 291 8.76 10.82 5.26
CA LEU A 291 7.57 10.01 5.56
C LEU A 291 6.85 10.51 6.83
N ALA A 292 7.59 10.88 7.87
CA ALA A 292 7.00 11.51 9.06
C ALA A 292 6.33 12.86 8.75
N ALA A 293 6.90 13.65 7.84
CA ALA A 293 6.26 14.87 7.37
C ALA A 293 4.95 14.58 6.62
N ALA A 294 4.89 13.50 5.83
CA ALA A 294 3.66 13.05 5.17
C ALA A 294 2.60 12.61 6.20
N VAL A 295 2.99 11.89 7.23
CA VAL A 295 2.11 11.51 8.34
C VAL A 295 1.53 12.74 9.03
N ARG A 296 2.37 13.68 9.43
CA ARG A 296 1.90 14.93 10.06
C ARG A 296 0.96 15.73 9.14
N TYR A 297 1.21 15.74 7.83
CA TYR A 297 0.32 16.35 6.85
C TYR A 297 -1.07 15.68 6.83
N LEU A 298 -1.09 14.35 6.76
CA LEU A 298 -2.35 13.58 6.79
C LEU A 298 -3.10 13.74 8.12
N GLU A 299 -2.39 13.74 9.26
CA GLU A 299 -2.98 13.99 10.58
C GLU A 299 -3.61 15.41 10.65
N ALA A 300 -2.94 16.43 10.09
CA ALA A 300 -3.45 17.81 10.07
C ALA A 300 -4.70 17.94 9.21
N VAL A 301 -4.81 17.20 8.10
CA VAL A 301 -6.04 17.13 7.28
C VAL A 301 -7.12 16.31 8.00
N GLY A 302 -6.73 15.26 8.69
CA GLY A 302 -7.60 14.29 9.37
C GLY A 302 -8.05 13.16 8.46
N MET A 303 -7.72 11.91 8.85
CA MET A 303 -7.98 10.74 8.01
C MET A 303 -9.47 10.50 7.71
N ASP A 304 -10.37 10.84 8.63
CA ASP A 304 -11.81 10.79 8.37
C ASP A 304 -12.24 11.80 7.27
N THR A 305 -11.55 12.94 7.17
CA THR A 305 -11.81 13.93 6.13
C THR A 305 -11.28 13.44 4.78
N VAL A 306 -10.10 12.82 4.77
CA VAL A 306 -9.52 12.18 3.58
C VAL A 306 -10.47 11.08 3.07
N ALA A 307 -10.87 10.14 3.94
CA ALA A 307 -11.75 9.03 3.56
C ALA A 307 -13.09 9.51 2.97
N ARG A 308 -13.77 10.45 3.62
CA ARG A 308 -15.05 11.01 3.10
C ARG A 308 -14.89 11.74 1.77
N HIS A 309 -13.79 12.47 1.60
CA HIS A 309 -13.52 13.15 0.34
C HIS A 309 -13.30 12.15 -0.79
N GLU A 310 -12.50 11.13 -0.57
CA GLU A 310 -12.22 10.08 -1.55
C GLU A 310 -13.44 9.20 -1.82
N GLU A 311 -14.30 8.96 -0.83
CA GLU A 311 -15.62 8.34 -1.03
C GLU A 311 -16.50 9.16 -1.97
N THR A 312 -16.53 10.49 -1.81
CA THR A 312 -17.26 11.39 -2.71
C THR A 312 -16.74 11.31 -4.14
N LEU A 313 -15.41 11.29 -4.34
CA LEU A 313 -14.80 11.13 -5.66
C LEU A 313 -15.12 9.75 -6.27
N THR A 314 -15.08 8.71 -5.44
CA THR A 314 -15.40 7.35 -5.85
C THR A 314 -16.84 7.23 -6.29
N ALA A 315 -17.79 7.76 -5.52
CA ALA A 315 -19.21 7.78 -5.89
C ALA A 315 -19.44 8.50 -7.23
N ALA A 316 -18.85 9.69 -7.40
CA ALA A 316 -18.93 10.43 -8.65
C ALA A 316 -18.32 9.65 -9.84
N ALA A 317 -17.22 8.95 -9.63
CA ALA A 317 -16.58 8.15 -10.67
C ALA A 317 -17.43 6.92 -11.05
N LEU A 318 -18.00 6.23 -10.07
CA LEU A 318 -18.87 5.07 -10.31
C LEU A 318 -20.11 5.48 -11.09
N GLU A 319 -20.74 6.60 -10.73
CA GLU A 319 -21.89 7.17 -11.45
C GLU A 319 -21.50 7.57 -12.87
N ALA A 320 -20.48 8.43 -13.02
CA ALA A 320 -20.08 8.97 -14.32
C ALA A 320 -19.61 7.87 -15.31
N LEU A 321 -18.93 6.82 -14.83
CA LEU A 321 -18.51 5.69 -15.66
C LEU A 321 -19.65 4.71 -15.93
N GLY A 322 -20.54 4.49 -14.97
CA GLY A 322 -21.73 3.64 -15.13
C GLY A 322 -22.71 4.18 -16.18
N ASP A 323 -22.73 5.50 -16.36
CA ASP A 323 -23.58 6.18 -17.35
C ASP A 323 -22.99 6.15 -18.78
N ILE A 324 -21.79 5.63 -18.98
CA ILE A 324 -21.16 5.53 -20.32
C ILE A 324 -21.42 4.12 -20.85
N PRO A 325 -22.22 3.96 -21.92
CA PRO A 325 -22.46 2.65 -22.52
C PRO A 325 -21.15 1.98 -22.96
N GLY A 326 -21.04 0.66 -22.78
CA GLY A 326 -19.85 -0.10 -23.13
C GLY A 326 -18.68 0.04 -22.13
N ILE A 327 -18.86 0.71 -21.00
CA ILE A 327 -17.93 0.65 -19.88
C ILE A 327 -18.41 -0.37 -18.86
N ARG A 328 -17.51 -1.28 -18.46
CA ARG A 328 -17.74 -2.23 -17.38
C ARG A 328 -16.75 -1.98 -16.25
N ILE A 329 -17.26 -1.61 -15.08
CA ILE A 329 -16.49 -1.44 -13.87
C ILE A 329 -16.05 -2.82 -13.36
N ILE A 330 -14.82 -2.92 -12.85
CA ILE A 330 -14.22 -4.12 -12.29
C ILE A 330 -14.14 -3.96 -10.77
N GLY A 331 -15.00 -4.67 -10.08
CA GLY A 331 -15.15 -4.58 -8.62
C GLY A 331 -16.52 -4.03 -8.22
N PRO A 332 -16.71 -3.71 -6.92
CA PRO A 332 -17.97 -3.20 -6.40
C PRO A 332 -18.38 -1.90 -7.09
N THR A 333 -19.69 -1.75 -7.34
CA THR A 333 -20.26 -0.56 -7.99
C THR A 333 -20.94 0.40 -7.00
N ASP A 334 -20.80 0.14 -5.73
CA ASP A 334 -21.19 1.02 -4.61
C ASP A 334 -19.96 1.48 -3.82
N THR A 335 -20.15 2.35 -2.82
CA THR A 335 -19.07 2.87 -1.97
C THR A 335 -18.93 2.14 -0.62
N VAL A 336 -19.76 1.11 -0.38
CA VAL A 336 -19.71 0.36 0.89
C VAL A 336 -18.43 -0.50 0.93
N ASP A 337 -17.63 -0.35 1.99
CA ASP A 337 -16.36 -1.04 2.15
C ASP A 337 -15.51 -0.99 0.86
N ARG A 338 -15.30 0.22 0.35
CA ARG A 338 -14.61 0.47 -0.90
C ARG A 338 -13.81 1.77 -0.86
N GLY A 339 -12.57 1.71 -1.34
CA GLY A 339 -11.68 2.86 -1.52
C GLY A 339 -11.60 3.37 -2.95
N GLY A 340 -10.77 4.38 -3.17
CA GLY A 340 -10.70 5.23 -4.36
C GLY A 340 -10.06 4.64 -5.63
N ALA A 341 -9.86 3.32 -5.71
CA ALA A 341 -9.36 2.68 -6.93
C ALA A 341 -10.52 2.20 -7.80
N VAL A 342 -10.72 2.77 -8.98
CA VAL A 342 -11.78 2.39 -9.94
C VAL A 342 -11.15 1.84 -11.20
N SER A 343 -11.20 0.52 -11.36
CA SER A 343 -10.75 -0.17 -12.57
C SER A 343 -11.92 -0.47 -13.50
N PHE A 344 -11.70 -0.38 -14.80
CA PHE A 344 -12.73 -0.62 -15.78
C PHE A 344 -12.17 -1.11 -17.13
N VAL A 345 -13.02 -1.66 -17.96
CA VAL A 345 -12.76 -1.97 -19.36
C VAL A 345 -13.73 -1.20 -20.23
N VAL A 346 -13.31 -0.92 -21.46
CA VAL A 346 -14.16 -0.30 -22.50
C VAL A 346 -14.36 -1.33 -23.61
N ASP A 347 -15.60 -1.67 -23.90
CA ASP A 347 -15.93 -2.69 -24.88
C ASP A 347 -15.35 -2.32 -26.26
N GLY A 348 -14.67 -3.29 -26.89
CA GLY A 348 -14.10 -3.13 -28.22
C GLY A 348 -12.82 -2.30 -28.28
N ILE A 349 -12.32 -1.73 -27.17
CA ILE A 349 -11.09 -0.93 -27.15
C ILE A 349 -10.10 -1.51 -26.17
N HIS A 350 -8.86 -1.73 -26.59
CA HIS A 350 -7.81 -2.20 -25.69
C HIS A 350 -7.45 -1.12 -24.67
N ALA A 351 -7.18 -1.52 -23.40
CA ALA A 351 -6.91 -0.57 -22.33
C ALA A 351 -5.76 0.41 -22.61
N HIS A 352 -4.71 0.00 -23.35
CA HIS A 352 -3.62 0.86 -23.77
C HIS A 352 -4.09 1.96 -24.72
N ASP A 353 -4.96 1.62 -25.67
CA ASP A 353 -5.46 2.57 -26.66
C ASP A 353 -6.37 3.60 -25.99
N VAL A 354 -7.22 3.15 -25.04
CA VAL A 354 -7.99 4.06 -24.18
C VAL A 354 -7.06 5.04 -23.47
N SER A 355 -6.00 4.55 -22.81
CA SER A 355 -5.10 5.42 -22.04
C SER A 355 -4.32 6.40 -22.89
N GLN A 356 -4.02 6.09 -24.15
CA GLN A 356 -3.40 7.05 -25.05
C GLN A 356 -4.30 8.25 -25.34
N VAL A 357 -5.58 8.02 -25.61
CA VAL A 357 -6.54 9.12 -25.81
C VAL A 357 -6.72 9.95 -24.54
N LEU A 358 -6.75 9.29 -23.37
CA LEU A 358 -6.83 9.98 -22.09
C LEU A 358 -5.58 10.85 -21.85
N ASP A 359 -4.39 10.33 -22.11
CA ASP A 359 -3.13 11.06 -21.95
C ASP A 359 -3.03 12.27 -22.91
N ASP A 360 -3.55 12.15 -24.15
CA ASP A 360 -3.66 13.26 -25.09
C ASP A 360 -4.57 14.39 -24.54
N ASP A 361 -5.53 14.07 -23.68
CA ASP A 361 -6.39 15.03 -23.00
C ASP A 361 -5.82 15.51 -21.65
N GLY A 362 -4.63 15.03 -21.27
CA GLY A 362 -3.98 15.37 -20.00
C GLY A 362 -4.42 14.52 -18.81
N VAL A 363 -5.20 13.46 -19.04
CA VAL A 363 -5.71 12.57 -17.98
C VAL A 363 -4.76 11.38 -17.80
N ALA A 364 -4.01 11.38 -16.70
CA ALA A 364 -3.05 10.33 -16.36
C ALA A 364 -3.73 9.20 -15.57
N VAL A 365 -3.83 8.03 -16.17
CA VAL A 365 -4.37 6.80 -15.58
C VAL A 365 -3.36 5.67 -15.72
N ARG A 366 -3.57 4.57 -15.01
CA ARG A 366 -2.76 3.36 -15.18
C ARG A 366 -3.49 2.31 -16.02
N VAL A 367 -2.72 1.51 -16.77
CA VAL A 367 -3.26 0.39 -17.56
C VAL A 367 -2.52 -0.91 -17.27
N GLY A 368 -3.17 -2.03 -17.54
CA GLY A 368 -2.60 -3.37 -17.44
C GLY A 368 -3.22 -4.19 -16.30
N HIS A 369 -2.40 -5.04 -15.69
CA HIS A 369 -2.85 -5.97 -14.63
C HIS A 369 -2.69 -5.40 -13.21
N HIS A 370 -2.14 -4.20 -13.06
CA HIS A 370 -1.91 -3.52 -11.77
C HIS A 370 -1.19 -4.40 -10.73
N CYS A 371 -0.31 -5.29 -11.20
CA CYS A 371 0.37 -6.31 -10.40
C CYS A 371 -0.58 -7.30 -9.69
N ALA A 372 -1.71 -7.63 -10.33
CA ALA A 372 -2.72 -8.58 -9.83
C ALA A 372 -3.22 -9.48 -10.98
N TRP A 373 -2.32 -10.28 -11.55
CA TRP A 373 -2.62 -11.17 -12.68
C TRP A 373 -3.67 -12.24 -12.37
N PRO A 374 -3.63 -12.93 -11.22
CA PRO A 374 -4.65 -13.93 -10.90
C PRO A 374 -6.06 -13.32 -10.86
N LEU A 375 -6.20 -12.13 -10.27
CA LEU A 375 -7.45 -11.39 -10.22
C LEU A 375 -8.01 -11.11 -11.63
N HIS A 376 -7.18 -10.61 -12.55
CA HIS A 376 -7.62 -10.32 -13.92
C HIS A 376 -8.11 -11.59 -14.64
N ARG A 377 -7.40 -12.73 -14.45
CA ARG A 377 -7.83 -14.02 -14.99
C ARG A 377 -9.15 -14.47 -14.39
N ARG A 378 -9.33 -14.35 -13.08
CA ARG A 378 -10.56 -14.71 -12.36
C ARG A 378 -11.76 -13.91 -12.87
N LEU A 379 -11.57 -12.62 -13.16
CA LEU A 379 -12.61 -11.71 -13.65
C LEU A 379 -12.78 -11.74 -15.18
N GLY A 380 -12.02 -12.59 -15.88
CA GLY A 380 -12.14 -12.78 -17.34
C GLY A 380 -11.71 -11.56 -18.16
N VAL A 381 -10.78 -10.74 -17.65
CA VAL A 381 -10.24 -9.56 -18.32
C VAL A 381 -8.75 -9.69 -18.57
N GLN A 382 -8.28 -9.22 -19.74
CA GLN A 382 -6.85 -9.25 -20.07
C GLN A 382 -6.09 -8.09 -19.41
N SER A 383 -6.70 -6.91 -19.38
CA SER A 383 -6.16 -5.69 -18.81
C SER A 383 -7.27 -4.72 -18.49
N THR A 384 -7.03 -3.81 -17.58
CA THR A 384 -7.98 -2.73 -17.21
C THR A 384 -7.31 -1.38 -17.32
N VAL A 385 -8.11 -0.33 -17.47
CA VAL A 385 -7.74 1.05 -17.13
C VAL A 385 -8.12 1.26 -15.68
N ARG A 386 -7.25 1.91 -14.89
CA ARG A 386 -7.53 2.25 -13.51
C ARG A 386 -7.36 3.72 -13.26
N ALA A 387 -8.42 4.38 -12.81
CA ALA A 387 -8.36 5.68 -12.14
C ALA A 387 -8.23 5.43 -10.63
N SER A 388 -7.35 6.17 -9.96
CA SER A 388 -7.17 6.10 -8.52
C SER A 388 -6.95 7.49 -7.93
N PHE A 389 -7.72 7.80 -6.91
CA PHE A 389 -7.81 9.12 -6.32
C PHE A 389 -6.92 9.27 -5.09
N ALA A 390 -6.68 10.52 -4.71
CA ALA A 390 -6.12 10.92 -3.42
C ALA A 390 -6.74 12.26 -3.01
N LEU A 391 -6.47 12.68 -1.80
CA LEU A 391 -7.06 13.87 -1.16
C LEU A 391 -6.99 15.17 -1.99
N TYR A 392 -6.12 15.26 -2.97
CA TYR A 392 -5.96 16.45 -3.83
C TYR A 392 -6.80 16.42 -5.12
N ASN A 393 -7.50 15.32 -5.42
CA ASN A 393 -8.33 15.23 -6.61
C ASN A 393 -9.67 15.96 -6.44
N THR A 394 -10.32 16.30 -7.55
CA THR A 394 -11.59 17.02 -7.59
C THR A 394 -12.62 16.28 -8.42
N VAL A 395 -13.91 16.58 -8.21
CA VAL A 395 -15.00 16.03 -9.04
C VAL A 395 -14.86 16.48 -10.51
N ASP A 396 -14.37 17.71 -10.77
CA ASP A 396 -14.11 18.18 -12.13
C ASP A 396 -13.08 17.30 -12.88
N GLU A 397 -12.15 16.67 -12.16
CA GLU A 397 -11.18 15.72 -12.71
C GLU A 397 -11.85 14.38 -13.06
N VAL A 398 -12.88 13.96 -12.32
CA VAL A 398 -13.73 12.82 -12.66
C VAL A 398 -14.53 13.12 -13.94
N ASP A 399 -15.08 14.32 -14.05
CA ASP A 399 -15.79 14.75 -15.27
C ASP A 399 -14.83 14.80 -16.48
N ALA A 400 -13.58 15.22 -16.29
CA ALA A 400 -12.58 15.20 -17.34
C ALA A 400 -12.29 13.76 -17.81
N LEU A 401 -12.16 12.80 -16.89
CA LEU A 401 -12.04 11.38 -17.21
C LEU A 401 -13.21 10.90 -18.06
N ALA A 402 -14.46 11.16 -17.62
CA ALA A 402 -15.67 10.73 -18.32
C ALA A 402 -15.78 11.35 -19.74
N ARG A 403 -15.44 12.64 -19.91
CA ARG A 403 -15.41 13.30 -21.22
C ARG A 403 -14.38 12.65 -22.16
N SER A 404 -13.18 12.39 -21.63
CA SER A 404 -12.10 11.79 -22.43
C SER A 404 -12.39 10.33 -22.81
N LEU A 405 -13.12 9.59 -21.98
CA LEU A 405 -13.59 8.24 -22.31
C LEU A 405 -14.61 8.24 -23.45
N ARG A 406 -15.58 9.15 -23.45
CA ARG A 406 -16.51 9.31 -24.57
C ARG A 406 -15.78 9.66 -25.87
N ARG A 407 -14.80 10.56 -25.79
CA ARG A 407 -13.93 10.86 -26.94
C ARG A 407 -13.15 9.63 -27.41
N ALA A 408 -12.65 8.78 -26.53
CA ALA A 408 -11.98 7.54 -26.91
C ALA A 408 -12.93 6.61 -27.68
N GLN A 409 -14.19 6.47 -27.24
CA GLN A 409 -15.20 5.68 -27.94
C GLN A 409 -15.51 6.26 -29.33
N GLU A 410 -15.67 7.57 -29.45
CA GLU A 410 -15.85 8.25 -30.73
C GLU A 410 -14.66 8.05 -31.66
N PHE A 411 -13.44 8.19 -31.16
CA PHE A 411 -12.20 8.04 -31.94
C PHE A 411 -12.06 6.63 -32.54
N PHE A 412 -12.41 5.59 -31.78
CA PHE A 412 -12.35 4.20 -32.24
C PHE A 412 -13.62 3.71 -32.94
N GLY A 413 -14.63 4.59 -33.08
CA GLY A 413 -15.90 4.25 -33.76
C GLY A 413 -16.71 3.19 -33.00
N VAL A 414 -16.55 3.07 -31.69
CA VAL A 414 -17.33 2.20 -30.84
C VAL A 414 -18.48 3.02 -30.28
N GLU A 415 -19.57 3.11 -31.06
CA GLU A 415 -20.82 3.65 -30.52
C GLU A 415 -21.36 2.66 -29.50
N GLY A 416 -21.65 3.15 -28.29
CA GLY A 416 -22.22 2.33 -27.23
C GLY A 416 -23.46 1.59 -27.77
N VAL A 417 -23.40 0.28 -27.80
CA VAL A 417 -24.55 -0.54 -28.12
C VAL A 417 -25.63 -0.24 -27.05
N ARG A 418 -26.72 0.39 -27.47
CA ARG A 418 -27.90 0.71 -26.64
C ARG A 418 -28.61 -0.57 -26.19
#